data_c66f4c72d57f4ffc9f8db9fe4bd472ef
#
_entry.id   c66f4c72d57f4ffc9f8db9fe4bd472ef
#
_cell.length_a   1.000
_cell.length_b   1.000
_cell.length_c   1.000
_cell.angle_alpha   90.00
_cell.angle_beta   90.00
_cell.angle_gamma   90.00
#
_symmetry.space_group_name_H-M   'P 1'
#
loop_
_entity.id
_entity.type
_entity.pdbx_description
1 polymer ?
#
loop_
_entity_poly.entity_id
_entity_poly.type
_entity_poly.pdbx_seq_one_letter_code
_entity_poly.pdbx_strand_id
1 'polypeptide(L)'
;MNNSKKIAIIGMNATFPNAQTPEDFDRIFSSHTDCVSDISEKRFALNGLNADKKYVQAGYLTDVDYFDYQFFGISRKEASCMDPQQRFALESACRTIESAGYSLDSLRGTNTGVFVGATDSNYQKLFDDESGFSTMSTMTDAIAGRISYLLNLHGEASVMSTACSSSLYSVYDAYMKLMTKSCDMALAGGVNISFDIYERDEDSEISSAMGLISKSERCNAFDDSADGITTCEGAGFVLMKRLDDAIRDNDNILAVITGAGANQDGARSNSITAPSVTAQAELFERVWRQAELNPEDIGYIEAHGTGTKLGDPIEVSSITAAFRKFTDKKKICPIGSLKTNFAHSLYASGIIGIIKAVLSLNLRKKYPLRELKKPNALIDFENSAVYPISEEEKWNDEKRIFALNSFGLSGTNVHMVFENYNPYSENSVAEDNTPYIVK
;
A
#
# COMPACT_ATOMS: atom_id res chain seq x y z
N MET A 1 13.17 20.65 -15.43
CA MET A 1 12.41 20.50 -14.15
C MET A 1 13.41 20.29 -13.00
N ASN A 2 13.12 20.81 -11.83
CA ASN A 2 14.06 20.68 -10.71
C ASN A 2 13.92 19.27 -10.09
N ASN A 3 14.89 18.39 -10.34
CA ASN A 3 14.90 17.02 -9.79
C ASN A 3 15.09 16.96 -8.27
N SER A 4 15.50 18.07 -7.66
CA SER A 4 15.83 18.13 -6.22
C SER A 4 14.67 17.80 -5.27
N LYS A 5 13.42 17.72 -5.79
CA LYS A 5 12.22 17.38 -5.01
C LYS A 5 11.62 16.02 -5.37
N LYS A 6 12.30 15.24 -6.20
CA LYS A 6 11.79 13.96 -6.70
C LYS A 6 12.51 12.79 -6.04
N ILE A 7 11.76 11.76 -5.70
CA ILE A 7 12.27 10.52 -5.10
C ILE A 7 11.99 9.36 -6.05
N ALA A 8 13.03 8.59 -6.37
CA ALA A 8 12.94 7.39 -7.18
C ALA A 8 12.56 6.17 -6.32
N ILE A 9 11.68 5.32 -6.83
CA ILE A 9 11.50 3.95 -6.39
C ILE A 9 12.41 3.09 -7.27
N ILE A 10 13.38 2.40 -6.65
CA ILE A 10 14.39 1.62 -7.35
C ILE A 10 14.26 0.11 -7.11
N GLY A 11 13.43 -0.30 -6.16
CA GLY A 11 13.10 -1.69 -5.89
C GLY A 11 11.75 -1.83 -5.23
N MET A 12 11.12 -2.99 -5.40
CA MET A 12 9.84 -3.32 -4.78
C MET A 12 9.69 -4.82 -4.59
N ASN A 13 9.02 -5.20 -3.52
CA ASN A 13 8.52 -6.56 -3.30
C ASN A 13 7.25 -6.52 -2.48
N ALA A 14 6.34 -7.45 -2.74
CA ALA A 14 5.15 -7.63 -1.94
C ALA A 14 4.67 -9.08 -1.97
N THR A 15 4.02 -9.51 -0.89
CA THR A 15 3.35 -10.81 -0.76
C THR A 15 1.93 -10.55 -0.27
N PHE A 16 0.96 -10.92 -1.11
CA PHE A 16 -0.47 -10.83 -0.84
C PHE A 16 -1.14 -12.14 -1.26
N PRO A 17 -2.41 -12.39 -0.91
CA PRO A 17 -3.11 -13.59 -1.33
C PRO A 17 -3.05 -13.80 -2.85
N ASN A 18 -2.55 -14.97 -3.28
CA ASN A 18 -2.37 -15.35 -4.68
C ASN A 18 -1.39 -14.47 -5.51
N ALA A 19 -0.59 -13.61 -4.86
CA ALA A 19 0.34 -12.70 -5.53
C ALA A 19 1.67 -12.57 -4.75
N GLN A 20 2.78 -12.90 -5.41
CA GLN A 20 4.14 -12.74 -4.90
C GLN A 20 5.11 -12.15 -5.93
N THR A 21 4.73 -12.18 -7.21
CA THR A 21 5.54 -11.65 -8.31
C THR A 21 4.81 -10.50 -9.01
N PRO A 22 5.52 -9.59 -9.69
CA PRO A 22 4.90 -8.54 -10.51
C PRO A 22 3.88 -9.08 -11.51
N GLU A 23 4.13 -10.25 -12.09
CA GLU A 23 3.25 -10.93 -13.05
C GLU A 23 1.95 -11.41 -12.40
N ASP A 24 2.00 -11.88 -11.13
CA ASP A 24 0.80 -12.25 -10.38
C ASP A 24 -0.09 -11.03 -10.13
N PHE A 25 0.51 -9.92 -9.70
CA PHE A 25 -0.20 -8.68 -9.47
C PHE A 25 -0.82 -8.14 -10.77
N ASP A 26 -0.06 -8.09 -11.88
CA ASP A 26 -0.58 -7.67 -13.19
C ASP A 26 -1.77 -8.53 -13.61
N ARG A 27 -1.64 -9.85 -13.52
CA ARG A 27 -2.70 -10.79 -13.85
C ARG A 27 -3.97 -10.55 -13.02
N ILE A 28 -3.82 -10.35 -11.69
CA ILE A 28 -4.96 -10.13 -10.79
C ILE A 28 -5.62 -8.77 -11.06
N PHE A 29 -4.85 -7.71 -11.24
CA PHE A 29 -5.38 -6.38 -11.54
C PHE A 29 -6.05 -6.30 -12.92
N SER A 30 -5.53 -7.02 -13.92
CA SER A 30 -6.08 -7.05 -15.30
C SER A 30 -7.31 -7.94 -15.43
N SER A 31 -7.42 -8.97 -14.58
CA SER A 31 -8.55 -9.90 -14.58
C SER A 31 -9.49 -9.60 -13.42
N HIS A 32 -10.72 -10.03 -13.51
CA HIS A 32 -11.71 -9.90 -12.43
C HIS A 32 -11.48 -10.92 -11.29
N THR A 33 -10.22 -11.25 -10.99
CA THR A 33 -9.86 -12.23 -9.95
C THR A 33 -10.24 -11.72 -8.57
N ASP A 34 -10.91 -12.58 -7.81
CA ASP A 34 -11.24 -12.38 -6.40
C ASP A 34 -10.23 -13.14 -5.54
N CYS A 35 -9.50 -12.42 -4.69
CA CYS A 35 -8.51 -13.00 -3.78
C CYS A 35 -9.07 -13.27 -2.37
N VAL A 36 -10.35 -13.02 -2.16
CA VAL A 36 -11.05 -13.33 -0.91
C VAL A 36 -11.52 -14.77 -0.92
N SER A 37 -11.27 -15.49 0.15
CA SER A 37 -11.62 -16.91 0.29
C SER A 37 -11.99 -17.27 1.72
N ASP A 38 -12.51 -18.46 1.91
CA ASP A 38 -12.59 -19.06 3.23
C ASP A 38 -11.18 -19.29 3.80
N ILE A 39 -11.07 -19.32 5.12
CA ILE A 39 -9.81 -19.62 5.79
C ILE A 39 -9.35 -21.05 5.42
N SER A 40 -8.08 -21.22 5.06
CA SER A 40 -7.53 -22.52 4.71
C SER A 40 -7.47 -23.47 5.93
N GLU A 41 -7.55 -24.79 5.70
CA GLU A 41 -7.43 -25.79 6.75
C GLU A 41 -6.15 -25.61 7.59
N LYS A 42 -5.04 -25.26 6.95
CA LYS A 42 -3.77 -24.99 7.62
C LYS A 42 -3.87 -23.78 8.56
N ARG A 43 -4.44 -22.67 8.10
CA ARG A 43 -4.64 -21.46 8.90
C ARG A 43 -5.67 -21.70 10.01
N PHE A 44 -6.70 -22.46 9.71
CA PHE A 44 -7.71 -22.88 10.68
C PHE A 44 -7.08 -23.62 11.87
N ALA A 45 -6.24 -24.62 11.59
CA ALA A 45 -5.52 -25.38 12.62
C ALA A 45 -4.52 -24.50 13.40
N LEU A 46 -3.76 -23.64 12.71
CA LEU A 46 -2.78 -22.74 13.32
C LEU A 46 -3.43 -21.77 14.33
N ASN A 47 -4.60 -21.25 13.98
CA ASN A 47 -5.34 -20.33 14.86
C ASN A 47 -6.16 -21.04 15.95
N GLY A 48 -6.18 -22.38 16.01
CA GLY A 48 -6.94 -23.14 16.99
C GLY A 48 -8.44 -22.89 16.95
N LEU A 49 -9.00 -22.69 15.74
CA LEU A 49 -10.38 -22.33 15.56
C LEU A 49 -11.34 -23.51 15.82
N ASN A 50 -12.58 -23.19 16.19
CA ASN A 50 -13.60 -24.19 16.48
C ASN A 50 -14.27 -24.69 15.18
N ALA A 51 -14.22 -26.00 14.94
CA ALA A 51 -14.79 -26.64 13.74
C ALA A 51 -16.33 -26.54 13.64
N ASP A 52 -17.02 -26.31 14.76
CA ASP A 52 -18.48 -26.15 14.77
C ASP A 52 -18.94 -24.76 14.37
N LYS A 53 -18.00 -23.85 14.11
CA LYS A 53 -18.28 -22.45 13.78
C LYS A 53 -17.90 -22.12 12.33
N LYS A 54 -18.52 -21.09 11.79
CA LYS A 54 -18.14 -20.50 10.49
C LYS A 54 -17.39 -19.21 10.72
N TYR A 55 -16.44 -18.93 9.83
CA TYR A 55 -15.61 -17.72 9.91
C TYR A 55 -15.79 -16.87 8.65
N VAL A 56 -15.55 -15.56 8.78
CA VAL A 56 -15.69 -14.61 7.66
C VAL A 56 -14.66 -14.91 6.59
N GLN A 57 -15.04 -14.71 5.33
CA GLN A 57 -14.10 -14.73 4.23
C GLN A 57 -13.20 -13.49 4.28
N ALA A 58 -11.94 -13.66 3.91
CA ALA A 58 -10.95 -12.59 3.84
C ALA A 58 -9.85 -12.93 2.83
N GLY A 59 -8.98 -12.00 2.55
CA GLY A 59 -7.74 -12.26 1.83
C GLY A 59 -6.71 -12.88 2.76
N TYR A 60 -6.73 -14.18 2.99
CA TYR A 60 -5.81 -14.88 3.89
C TYR A 60 -4.52 -15.28 3.20
N LEU A 61 -3.38 -15.09 3.88
CA LEU A 61 -2.11 -15.73 3.54
C LEU A 61 -2.09 -17.16 4.11
N THR A 62 -1.65 -18.12 3.32
CA THR A 62 -1.67 -19.55 3.71
C THR A 62 -0.46 -19.92 4.57
N ASP A 63 0.73 -19.47 4.19
CA ASP A 63 2.01 -19.97 4.70
C ASP A 63 2.66 -18.99 5.70
N VAL A 64 1.89 -18.51 6.68
CA VAL A 64 2.37 -17.55 7.68
C VAL A 64 3.29 -18.17 8.74
N ASP A 65 3.38 -19.49 8.80
CA ASP A 65 4.23 -20.27 9.70
C ASP A 65 5.60 -20.61 9.11
N TYR A 66 5.83 -20.42 7.81
CA TYR A 66 7.14 -20.62 7.18
C TYR A 66 8.05 -19.40 7.38
N PHE A 67 9.33 -19.70 7.67
CA PHE A 67 10.37 -18.70 7.81
C PHE A 67 11.75 -19.34 7.76
N ASP A 68 12.64 -18.86 6.90
CA ASP A 68 14.02 -19.34 6.82
C ASP A 68 14.88 -18.67 7.90
N TYR A 69 14.70 -19.12 9.14
CA TYR A 69 15.44 -18.60 10.29
C TYR A 69 16.96 -18.84 10.18
N GLN A 70 17.39 -19.88 9.46
CA GLN A 70 18.82 -20.19 9.29
C GLN A 70 19.50 -19.15 8.41
N PHE A 71 18.85 -18.74 7.32
CA PHE A 71 19.34 -17.67 6.45
C PHE A 71 19.59 -16.37 7.25
N PHE A 72 18.70 -16.04 8.16
CA PHE A 72 18.83 -14.83 8.99
C PHE A 72 19.70 -15.01 10.23
N GLY A 73 20.28 -16.20 10.48
CA GLY A 73 21.06 -16.49 11.67
C GLY A 73 20.26 -16.44 12.99
N ILE A 74 18.93 -16.60 12.90
CA ILE A 74 18.02 -16.60 14.05
C ILE A 74 17.91 -18.01 14.61
N SER A 75 17.87 -18.17 15.93
CA SER A 75 17.69 -19.47 16.56
C SER A 75 16.27 -20.02 16.30
N ARG A 76 16.13 -21.34 16.20
CA ARG A 76 14.81 -21.98 16.04
C ARG A 76 13.84 -21.57 17.16
N LYS A 77 14.34 -21.45 18.40
CA LYS A 77 13.52 -21.03 19.55
C LYS A 77 12.98 -19.61 19.36
N GLU A 78 13.83 -18.67 18.99
CA GLU A 78 13.40 -17.30 18.71
C GLU A 78 12.42 -17.24 17.54
N ALA A 79 12.75 -17.91 16.44
CA ALA A 79 11.91 -17.95 15.24
C ALA A 79 10.50 -18.50 15.54
N SER A 80 10.38 -19.49 16.43
CA SER A 80 9.06 -20.06 16.79
C SER A 80 8.16 -19.09 17.56
N CYS A 81 8.74 -18.14 18.28
CA CYS A 81 8.00 -17.09 19.00
C CYS A 81 7.81 -15.81 18.16
N MET A 82 8.51 -15.71 17.05
CA MET A 82 8.54 -14.49 16.24
C MET A 82 7.22 -14.28 15.49
N ASP A 83 6.61 -13.12 15.69
CA ASP A 83 5.39 -12.71 14.99
C ASP A 83 5.56 -12.85 13.48
N PRO A 84 4.63 -13.49 12.76
CA PRO A 84 4.64 -13.53 11.30
C PRO A 84 4.80 -12.17 10.64
N GLN A 85 4.28 -11.08 11.21
CA GLN A 85 4.52 -9.74 10.68
C GLN A 85 6.00 -9.38 10.64
N GLN A 86 6.78 -9.73 11.68
CA GLN A 86 8.24 -9.50 11.68
C GLN A 86 8.94 -10.36 10.62
N ARG A 87 8.49 -11.62 10.42
CA ARG A 87 9.07 -12.54 9.44
C ARG A 87 8.82 -12.04 8.01
N PHE A 88 7.57 -11.74 7.66
CA PHE A 88 7.19 -11.25 6.34
C PHE A 88 7.80 -9.90 6.02
N ALA A 89 7.85 -8.98 6.99
CA ALA A 89 8.49 -7.68 6.81
C ALA A 89 9.99 -7.82 6.51
N LEU A 90 10.69 -8.70 7.24
CA LEU A 90 12.11 -8.96 7.04
C LEU A 90 12.39 -9.59 5.67
N GLU A 91 11.64 -10.65 5.29
CA GLU A 91 11.78 -11.29 3.98
C GLU A 91 11.46 -10.33 2.84
N SER A 92 10.37 -9.56 2.96
CA SER A 92 9.99 -8.59 1.94
C SER A 92 11.03 -7.46 1.80
N ALA A 93 11.61 -6.99 2.92
CA ALA A 93 12.69 -6.01 2.90
C ALA A 93 13.92 -6.54 2.14
N CYS A 94 14.35 -7.78 2.41
CA CYS A 94 15.47 -8.40 1.70
C CYS A 94 15.19 -8.53 0.19
N ARG A 95 14.05 -9.07 -0.18
CA ARG A 95 13.65 -9.22 -1.59
C ARG A 95 13.52 -7.87 -2.30
N THR A 96 13.12 -6.82 -1.58
CA THR A 96 13.06 -5.46 -2.11
C THR A 96 14.45 -4.92 -2.44
N ILE A 97 15.45 -5.15 -1.57
CA ILE A 97 16.84 -4.78 -1.82
C ILE A 97 17.38 -5.53 -3.04
N GLU A 98 17.16 -6.85 -3.10
CA GLU A 98 17.60 -7.69 -4.22
C GLU A 98 16.92 -7.28 -5.53
N SER A 99 15.63 -6.93 -5.51
CA SER A 99 14.90 -6.46 -6.70
C SER A 99 15.44 -5.14 -7.26
N ALA A 100 16.10 -4.35 -6.43
CA ALA A 100 16.80 -3.13 -6.82
C ALA A 100 18.22 -3.39 -7.38
N GLY A 101 18.67 -4.67 -7.45
CA GLY A 101 19.98 -5.04 -7.91
C GLY A 101 21.10 -4.92 -6.87
N TYR A 102 20.75 -4.64 -5.61
CA TYR A 102 21.69 -4.57 -4.49
C TYR A 102 21.81 -5.92 -3.79
N SER A 103 23.04 -6.30 -3.39
CA SER A 103 23.21 -7.39 -2.43
C SER A 103 22.92 -6.88 -1.02
N LEU A 104 22.45 -7.76 -0.13
CA LEU A 104 22.20 -7.36 1.27
C LEU A 104 23.47 -6.83 1.95
N ASP A 105 24.63 -7.39 1.61
CA ASP A 105 25.91 -6.94 2.17
C ASP A 105 26.34 -5.56 1.68
N SER A 106 25.92 -5.14 0.49
CA SER A 106 26.26 -3.82 -0.05
C SER A 106 25.63 -2.65 0.72
N LEU A 107 24.54 -2.91 1.43
CA LEU A 107 23.86 -1.90 2.25
C LEU A 107 24.30 -1.89 3.71
N ARG A 108 25.13 -2.85 4.14
CA ARG A 108 25.61 -2.91 5.54
C ARG A 108 26.41 -1.67 5.91
N GLY A 109 26.06 -1.06 7.04
CA GLY A 109 26.70 0.16 7.55
C GLY A 109 26.29 1.44 6.83
N THR A 110 25.36 1.37 5.87
CA THR A 110 24.87 2.57 5.16
C THR A 110 23.83 3.33 5.97
N ASN A 111 23.67 4.62 5.67
CA ASN A 111 22.61 5.46 6.22
C ASN A 111 21.27 5.20 5.52
N THR A 112 20.84 3.93 5.54
CA THR A 112 19.53 3.48 4.99
C THR A 112 18.50 3.44 6.11
N GLY A 113 17.40 4.20 5.95
CA GLY A 113 16.29 4.23 6.90
C GLY A 113 15.31 3.08 6.68
N VAL A 114 14.56 2.70 7.72
CA VAL A 114 13.51 1.64 7.68
C VAL A 114 12.21 2.18 8.28
N PHE A 115 11.16 2.27 7.47
CA PHE A 115 9.88 2.87 7.82
C PHE A 115 8.75 1.87 7.56
N VAL A 116 8.04 1.44 8.59
CA VAL A 116 7.07 0.35 8.49
C VAL A 116 5.70 0.76 9.01
N GLY A 117 4.66 0.58 8.19
CA GLY A 117 3.27 0.67 8.64
C GLY A 117 2.83 -0.67 9.22
N ALA A 118 2.47 -0.72 10.51
CA ALA A 118 2.02 -1.95 11.16
C ALA A 118 1.20 -1.67 12.42
N THR A 119 0.59 -2.72 12.94
CA THR A 119 -0.06 -2.76 14.25
C THR A 119 0.16 -4.12 14.90
N ASP A 120 -0.31 -4.29 16.12
CA ASP A 120 -0.31 -5.58 16.81
C ASP A 120 -1.14 -6.61 16.04
N SER A 121 -0.57 -7.82 15.84
CA SER A 121 -1.23 -8.94 15.16
C SER A 121 -2.06 -9.81 16.08
N ASN A 122 -1.91 -9.64 17.40
CA ASN A 122 -2.40 -10.54 18.44
C ASN A 122 -1.80 -11.98 18.39
N TYR A 123 -0.67 -12.17 17.71
CA TYR A 123 0.01 -13.47 17.61
C TYR A 123 0.37 -14.05 18.99
N GLN A 124 0.69 -13.20 19.97
CA GLN A 124 0.99 -13.60 21.34
C GLN A 124 -0.12 -14.43 22.00
N LYS A 125 -1.37 -14.27 21.58
CA LYS A 125 -2.50 -15.05 22.10
C LYS A 125 -2.44 -16.54 21.78
N LEU A 126 -1.58 -16.93 20.82
CA LEU A 126 -1.46 -18.33 20.39
C LEU A 126 -0.48 -19.15 21.24
N PHE A 127 0.22 -18.56 22.20
CA PHE A 127 1.15 -19.28 23.08
C PHE A 127 1.25 -18.64 24.46
N ASP A 128 1.47 -19.50 25.47
CA ASP A 128 1.54 -19.12 26.89
C ASP A 128 2.98 -18.83 27.38
N ASP A 129 3.89 -18.45 26.50
CA ASP A 129 5.30 -18.20 26.86
C ASP A 129 5.52 -16.72 27.22
N GLU A 130 5.68 -16.44 28.51
CA GLU A 130 6.04 -15.13 29.06
C GLU A 130 7.56 -14.86 29.09
N SER A 131 8.36 -15.65 28.35
CA SER A 131 9.81 -15.45 28.30
C SER A 131 10.16 -14.11 27.62
N GLY A 132 11.34 -13.55 27.97
CA GLY A 132 11.82 -12.31 27.33
C GLY A 132 11.98 -12.46 25.81
N PHE A 133 12.09 -13.67 25.27
CA PHE A 133 12.08 -13.92 23.83
C PHE A 133 10.71 -13.68 23.20
N SER A 134 9.63 -14.10 23.87
CA SER A 134 8.28 -13.88 23.34
C SER A 134 7.94 -12.39 23.28
N THR A 135 8.33 -11.61 24.28
CA THR A 135 8.07 -10.17 24.31
C THR A 135 8.68 -9.46 23.10
N MET A 136 10.00 -9.57 22.87
CA MET A 136 10.66 -8.91 21.71
C MET A 136 10.17 -9.46 20.38
N SER A 137 9.78 -10.72 20.33
CA SER A 137 9.34 -11.38 19.10
C SER A 137 7.91 -11.04 18.72
N THR A 138 7.12 -10.42 19.61
CA THR A 138 5.73 -10.00 19.34
C THR A 138 5.53 -8.50 19.37
N MET A 139 6.52 -7.71 19.83
CA MET A 139 6.42 -6.25 19.82
C MET A 139 6.37 -5.70 18.38
N THR A 140 5.41 -4.84 18.13
CA THR A 140 5.23 -4.20 16.81
C THR A 140 6.40 -3.29 16.43
N ASP A 141 6.93 -2.54 17.38
CA ASP A 141 8.07 -1.63 17.16
C ASP A 141 9.38 -2.38 16.83
N ALA A 142 9.50 -3.64 17.23
CA ALA A 142 10.63 -4.50 16.87
C ALA A 142 10.70 -4.81 15.36
N ILE A 143 9.63 -4.64 14.59
CA ILE A 143 9.62 -4.94 13.14
C ILE A 143 10.71 -4.14 12.43
N ALA A 144 10.70 -2.82 12.53
CA ALA A 144 11.69 -1.95 11.88
C ALA A 144 13.10 -2.12 12.47
N GLY A 145 13.19 -2.23 13.81
CA GLY A 145 14.45 -2.45 14.51
C GLY A 145 15.14 -3.76 14.12
N ARG A 146 14.38 -4.84 13.95
CA ARG A 146 14.90 -6.15 13.53
C ARG A 146 15.45 -6.13 12.11
N ILE A 147 14.77 -5.47 11.18
CA ILE A 147 15.26 -5.26 9.81
C ILE A 147 16.59 -4.50 9.86
N SER A 148 16.64 -3.35 10.54
CA SER A 148 17.88 -2.57 10.69
C SER A 148 19.02 -3.37 11.33
N TYR A 149 18.73 -4.11 12.39
CA TYR A 149 19.73 -4.91 13.11
C TYR A 149 20.32 -6.03 12.25
N LEU A 150 19.48 -6.84 11.62
CA LEU A 150 19.94 -8.00 10.84
C LEU A 150 20.65 -7.59 9.55
N LEU A 151 20.19 -6.52 8.90
CA LEU A 151 20.81 -5.98 7.70
C LEU A 151 21.92 -4.96 8.02
N ASN A 152 22.16 -4.64 9.31
CA ASN A 152 23.13 -3.65 9.76
C ASN A 152 22.95 -2.29 9.07
N LEU A 153 21.72 -1.77 9.03
CA LEU A 153 21.38 -0.46 8.48
C LEU A 153 21.48 0.60 9.58
N HIS A 154 22.04 1.76 9.31
CA HIS A 154 22.33 2.78 10.31
C HIS A 154 21.42 4.02 10.25
N GLY A 155 20.49 4.07 9.30
CA GLY A 155 19.49 5.13 9.22
C GLY A 155 18.41 5.01 10.31
N GLU A 156 17.48 5.97 10.34
CA GLU A 156 16.36 5.94 11.25
C GLU A 156 15.48 4.68 11.03
N ALA A 157 14.97 4.09 12.12
CA ALA A 157 14.05 2.96 12.04
C ALA A 157 12.80 3.25 12.87
N SER A 158 11.62 3.16 12.26
CA SER A 158 10.36 3.46 12.93
C SER A 158 9.20 2.62 12.43
N VAL A 159 8.25 2.37 13.32
CA VAL A 159 6.95 1.76 12.98
C VAL A 159 5.86 2.80 13.20
N MET A 160 4.95 2.91 12.24
CA MET A 160 3.87 3.89 12.23
C MET A 160 2.52 3.20 12.22
N SER A 161 1.61 3.72 13.05
CA SER A 161 0.23 3.26 13.11
C SER A 161 -0.71 4.45 12.92
N THR A 162 -1.19 4.63 11.70
CA THR A 162 -2.21 5.63 11.32
C THR A 162 -3.45 4.94 10.72
N ALA A 163 -3.79 3.76 11.25
CA ALA A 163 -4.81 2.87 10.74
C ALA A 163 -4.60 2.53 9.25
N CYS A 164 -5.63 2.62 8.42
CA CYS A 164 -5.58 2.20 7.02
C CYS A 164 -4.59 3.01 6.15
N SER A 165 -4.08 4.15 6.62
CA SER A 165 -3.06 4.94 5.90
C SER A 165 -1.61 4.58 6.28
N SER A 166 -1.38 3.64 7.21
CA SER A 166 -0.07 3.40 7.83
C SER A 166 1.06 3.15 6.85
N SER A 167 0.92 2.24 5.90
CA SER A 167 2.00 1.94 4.93
C SER A 167 2.23 3.08 3.94
N LEU A 168 1.19 3.82 3.53
CA LEU A 168 1.41 4.99 2.69
C LEU A 168 2.03 6.15 3.49
N TYR A 169 1.68 6.26 4.79
CA TYR A 169 2.29 7.23 5.69
C TYR A 169 3.77 6.91 5.94
N SER A 170 4.14 5.64 6.07
CA SER A 170 5.54 5.23 6.20
C SER A 170 6.38 5.60 4.96
N VAL A 171 5.80 5.45 3.76
CA VAL A 171 6.43 5.88 2.51
C VAL A 171 6.49 7.41 2.43
N TYR A 172 5.47 8.13 2.92
CA TYR A 172 5.49 9.59 3.03
C TYR A 172 6.59 10.07 3.99
N ASP A 173 6.76 9.44 5.15
CA ASP A 173 7.83 9.80 6.09
C ASP A 173 9.21 9.52 5.48
N ALA A 174 9.40 8.36 4.86
CA ALA A 174 10.62 8.04 4.10
C ALA A 174 10.91 9.08 3.00
N TYR A 175 9.89 9.50 2.24
CA TYR A 175 10.01 10.59 1.27
C TYR A 175 10.53 11.87 1.93
N MET A 176 9.97 12.27 3.06
CA MET A 176 10.42 13.47 3.80
C MET A 176 11.84 13.34 4.34
N LYS A 177 12.24 12.16 4.83
CA LYS A 177 13.61 11.90 5.31
C LYS A 177 14.65 11.95 4.19
N LEU A 178 14.33 11.43 3.01
CA LEU A 178 15.18 11.55 1.82
C LEU A 178 15.29 13.01 1.36
N MET A 179 14.17 13.74 1.35
CA MET A 179 14.15 15.16 1.00
C MET A 179 14.97 16.04 1.94
N THR A 180 14.95 15.75 3.23
CA THR A 180 15.75 16.46 4.24
C THR A 180 17.18 15.93 4.38
N LYS A 181 17.55 14.90 3.62
CA LYS A 181 18.85 14.21 3.66
C LYS A 181 19.16 13.58 5.02
N SER A 182 18.14 13.23 5.79
CA SER A 182 18.30 12.46 7.04
C SER A 182 18.78 11.04 6.77
N CYS A 183 18.43 10.49 5.61
CA CYS A 183 18.97 9.22 5.11
C CYS A 183 19.33 9.33 3.63
N ASP A 184 20.09 8.35 3.11
CA ASP A 184 20.54 8.31 1.72
C ASP A 184 19.70 7.36 0.89
N MET A 185 19.20 6.30 1.51
CA MET A 185 18.20 5.37 1.00
C MET A 185 17.15 5.11 2.07
N ALA A 186 15.98 4.63 1.67
CA ALA A 186 14.92 4.26 2.58
C ALA A 186 14.19 3.00 2.12
N LEU A 187 14.11 2.01 3.00
CA LEU A 187 13.14 0.91 2.91
C LEU A 187 11.85 1.38 3.57
N ALA A 188 10.77 1.42 2.81
CA ALA A 188 9.49 1.86 3.32
C ALA A 188 8.36 0.93 2.86
N GLY A 189 7.42 0.62 3.76
CA GLY A 189 6.35 -0.30 3.42
C GLY A 189 5.39 -0.55 4.56
N GLY A 190 4.77 -1.71 4.57
CA GLY A 190 3.88 -2.11 5.64
C GLY A 190 3.52 -3.57 5.61
N VAL A 191 3.01 -4.03 6.74
CA VAL A 191 2.58 -5.41 6.95
C VAL A 191 1.27 -5.43 7.72
N ASN A 192 0.41 -6.37 7.38
CA ASN A 192 -0.83 -6.66 8.08
C ASN A 192 -1.09 -8.17 8.01
N ILE A 193 -0.88 -8.86 9.12
CA ILE A 193 -1.24 -10.27 9.31
C ILE A 193 -1.96 -10.34 10.65
N SER A 194 -3.18 -10.87 10.67
CA SER A 194 -4.02 -10.88 11.88
C SER A 194 -4.29 -12.30 12.34
N PHE A 195 -4.23 -12.48 13.64
CA PHE A 195 -4.65 -13.72 14.31
C PHE A 195 -6.02 -13.59 14.99
N ASP A 196 -6.64 -12.43 14.91
CA ASP A 196 -8.05 -12.25 15.24
C ASP A 196 -8.91 -12.62 14.03
N ILE A 197 -9.43 -13.83 14.02
CA ILE A 197 -10.31 -14.32 12.97
C ILE A 197 -11.75 -14.22 13.47
N TYR A 198 -12.57 -13.45 12.78
CA TYR A 198 -13.95 -13.18 13.18
C TYR A 198 -14.87 -14.34 12.80
N GLU A 199 -15.72 -14.74 13.76
CA GLU A 199 -16.80 -15.70 13.50
C GLU A 199 -17.88 -15.04 12.63
N ARG A 200 -18.41 -15.83 11.69
CA ARG A 200 -19.58 -15.43 10.90
C ARG A 200 -20.82 -15.69 11.76
N ASP A 201 -21.23 -14.71 12.52
CA ASP A 201 -22.43 -14.76 13.31
C ASP A 201 -23.47 -13.80 12.71
N GLU A 202 -24.60 -14.35 12.25
CA GLU A 202 -25.67 -13.56 11.64
C GLU A 202 -26.33 -12.59 12.65
N ASP A 203 -26.21 -12.92 13.95
CA ASP A 203 -26.79 -12.15 15.06
C ASP A 203 -25.75 -11.31 15.84
N SER A 204 -24.47 -11.37 15.50
CA SER A 204 -23.46 -10.66 16.29
C SER A 204 -23.52 -9.15 16.09
N GLU A 205 -23.78 -8.44 17.19
CA GLU A 205 -23.67 -6.97 17.26
C GLU A 205 -22.23 -6.48 16.99
N ILE A 206 -21.21 -7.35 17.06
CA ILE A 206 -19.80 -7.01 16.84
C ILE A 206 -19.54 -6.67 15.36
N SER A 207 -20.15 -7.38 14.42
CA SER A 207 -20.11 -7.02 13.00
C SER A 207 -20.90 -5.74 12.72
N SER A 208 -21.87 -5.40 13.56
CA SER A 208 -22.68 -4.19 13.48
C SER A 208 -22.12 -3.02 14.31
N ALA A 209 -21.32 -3.27 15.35
CA ALA A 209 -20.93 -2.26 16.35
C ALA A 209 -20.15 -1.07 15.79
N MET A 210 -19.53 -1.20 14.59
CA MET A 210 -18.98 -0.05 13.88
C MET A 210 -19.53 0.13 12.45
N GLY A 211 -20.41 -0.74 11.96
CA GLY A 211 -20.96 -0.67 10.59
C GLY A 211 -19.90 -0.71 9.50
N LEU A 212 -18.71 -1.22 9.82
CA LEU A 212 -17.56 -1.19 8.91
C LEU A 212 -17.37 -2.51 8.17
N ILE A 213 -17.70 -3.65 8.79
CA ILE A 213 -17.49 -4.97 8.19
C ILE A 213 -18.62 -5.27 7.20
N SER A 214 -18.24 -5.66 6.00
CA SER A 214 -19.19 -6.01 4.93
C SER A 214 -19.92 -7.32 5.24
N LYS A 215 -21.24 -7.33 5.07
CA LYS A 215 -22.06 -8.55 5.13
C LYS A 215 -21.92 -9.38 3.86
N SER A 216 -21.59 -8.74 2.74
CA SER A 216 -21.29 -9.42 1.47
C SER A 216 -19.88 -10.01 1.42
N GLU A 217 -19.07 -9.76 2.46
CA GLU A 217 -17.68 -10.18 2.58
C GLU A 217 -16.81 -9.73 1.38
N ARG A 218 -17.12 -8.55 0.82
CA ARG A 218 -16.40 -7.94 -0.31
C ARG A 218 -16.31 -6.42 -0.13
N CYS A 219 -15.25 -5.84 -0.66
CA CYS A 219 -15.12 -4.40 -0.82
C CYS A 219 -15.70 -4.01 -2.19
N ASN A 220 -17.00 -3.68 -2.23
CA ASN A 220 -17.68 -3.31 -3.47
C ASN A 220 -17.52 -1.79 -3.73
N ALA A 221 -16.28 -1.37 -4.04
CA ALA A 221 -15.97 0.05 -4.22
C ALA A 221 -16.81 0.69 -5.32
N PHE A 222 -17.41 1.85 -5.00
CA PHE A 222 -18.26 2.68 -5.89
C PHE A 222 -19.55 2.02 -6.36
N ASP A 223 -19.86 0.81 -5.92
CA ASP A 223 -21.09 0.07 -6.29
C ASP A 223 -22.24 0.39 -5.32
N ASP A 224 -23.48 0.32 -5.82
CA ASP A 224 -24.69 0.53 -5.02
C ASP A 224 -24.86 -0.53 -3.91
N SER A 225 -24.22 -1.69 -4.09
CA SER A 225 -24.14 -2.77 -3.09
C SER A 225 -23.07 -2.58 -2.03
N ALA A 226 -22.35 -1.46 -2.03
CA ALA A 226 -21.34 -1.14 -1.03
C ALA A 226 -21.93 -1.18 0.38
N ASP A 227 -21.42 -2.07 1.25
CA ASP A 227 -21.96 -2.34 2.58
C ASP A 227 -20.90 -2.40 3.68
N GLY A 228 -19.62 -2.18 3.34
CA GLY A 228 -18.51 -2.21 4.30
C GLY A 228 -17.23 -2.79 3.71
N ILE A 229 -16.28 -3.11 4.60
CA ILE A 229 -14.98 -3.67 4.24
C ILE A 229 -14.91 -5.17 4.54
N THR A 230 -14.05 -5.84 3.79
CA THR A 230 -13.50 -7.17 4.11
C THR A 230 -12.01 -7.02 4.24
N THR A 231 -11.38 -7.76 5.15
CA THR A 231 -9.95 -7.60 5.43
C THR A 231 -9.07 -8.44 4.51
N CYS A 232 -7.80 -8.05 4.39
CA CYS A 232 -6.79 -8.79 3.65
C CYS A 232 -5.46 -8.77 4.42
N GLU A 233 -4.74 -9.86 4.40
CA GLU A 233 -3.37 -9.96 4.89
C GLU A 233 -2.38 -9.63 3.78
N GLY A 234 -1.17 -9.19 4.16
CA GLY A 234 -0.10 -8.95 3.22
C GLY A 234 1.04 -8.14 3.80
N ALA A 235 2.13 -8.13 3.08
CA ALA A 235 3.32 -7.34 3.36
C ALA A 235 3.95 -6.84 2.07
N GLY A 236 4.60 -5.69 2.13
CA GLY A 236 5.36 -5.19 0.99
C GLY A 236 6.23 -4.00 1.36
N PHE A 237 7.28 -3.81 0.56
CA PHE A 237 8.24 -2.73 0.71
C PHE A 237 8.64 -2.16 -0.65
N VAL A 238 9.07 -0.91 -0.62
CA VAL A 238 9.82 -0.26 -1.70
C VAL A 238 11.16 0.23 -1.18
N LEU A 239 12.18 0.19 -2.03
CA LEU A 239 13.47 0.84 -1.81
C LEU A 239 13.46 2.18 -2.56
N MET A 240 13.75 3.25 -1.83
CA MET A 240 13.63 4.62 -2.30
C MET A 240 14.96 5.34 -2.20
N LYS A 241 15.21 6.27 -3.14
CA LYS A 241 16.41 7.10 -3.20
C LYS A 241 16.08 8.45 -3.83
N ARG A 242 16.82 9.50 -3.50
CA ARG A 242 16.67 10.77 -4.24
C ARG A 242 16.91 10.52 -5.72
N LEU A 243 16.11 11.11 -6.59
CA LEU A 243 16.18 10.86 -8.04
C LEU A 243 17.58 11.14 -8.62
N ASP A 244 18.21 12.26 -8.22
CA ASP A 244 19.57 12.60 -8.69
C ASP A 244 20.62 11.56 -8.25
N ASP A 245 20.47 11.02 -7.05
CA ASP A 245 21.35 9.97 -6.54
C ASP A 245 21.12 8.65 -7.27
N ALA A 246 19.87 8.28 -7.56
CA ALA A 246 19.54 7.09 -8.32
C ALA A 246 20.09 7.16 -9.77
N ILE A 247 19.97 8.32 -10.41
CA ILE A 247 20.54 8.53 -11.76
C ILE A 247 22.07 8.45 -11.71
N ARG A 248 22.73 9.13 -10.76
CA ARG A 248 24.18 9.09 -10.59
C ARG A 248 24.71 7.66 -10.40
N ASP A 249 23.99 6.87 -9.61
CA ASP A 249 24.39 5.52 -9.23
C ASP A 249 23.92 4.46 -10.26
N ASN A 250 23.27 4.92 -11.32
CA ASN A 250 22.73 4.10 -12.42
C ASN A 250 21.76 3.01 -11.93
N ASP A 251 20.88 3.38 -11.00
CA ASP A 251 19.85 2.49 -10.48
C ASP A 251 18.74 2.25 -11.50
N ASN A 252 18.10 1.10 -11.43
CA ASN A 252 16.88 0.82 -12.20
C ASN A 252 15.68 1.56 -11.58
N ILE A 253 15.28 2.67 -12.18
CA ILE A 253 14.19 3.51 -11.66
C ILE A 253 12.84 2.98 -12.14
N LEU A 254 12.05 2.43 -11.22
CA LEU A 254 10.74 1.83 -11.49
C LEU A 254 9.63 2.89 -11.61
N ALA A 255 9.68 3.93 -10.78
CA ALA A 255 8.78 5.07 -10.82
C ALA A 255 9.39 6.24 -10.04
N VAL A 256 8.84 7.43 -10.22
CA VAL A 256 9.27 8.64 -9.53
C VAL A 256 8.11 9.22 -8.72
N ILE A 257 8.29 9.43 -7.42
CA ILE A 257 7.37 10.18 -6.59
C ILE A 257 7.63 11.67 -6.81
N THR A 258 6.66 12.36 -7.40
CA THR A 258 6.74 13.78 -7.75
C THR A 258 6.04 14.68 -6.74
N GLY A 259 5.14 14.11 -5.94
CA GLY A 259 4.43 14.82 -4.88
C GLY A 259 3.92 13.85 -3.81
N ALA A 260 4.00 14.28 -2.56
CA ALA A 260 3.50 13.52 -1.42
C ALA A 260 3.01 14.47 -0.33
N GLY A 261 1.97 14.09 0.38
CA GLY A 261 1.47 14.86 1.50
C GLY A 261 0.57 14.06 2.42
N ALA A 262 0.51 14.51 3.67
CA ALA A 262 -0.42 13.99 4.67
C ALA A 262 -1.09 15.15 5.41
N ASN A 263 -2.32 14.93 5.86
CA ASN A 263 -3.04 15.83 6.77
C ASN A 263 -3.98 15.05 7.69
N GLN A 264 -4.71 15.78 8.50
CA GLN A 264 -5.69 15.24 9.44
C GLN A 264 -7.05 15.89 9.20
N ASP A 265 -8.14 15.11 9.30
CA ASP A 265 -9.50 15.62 9.20
C ASP A 265 -9.80 16.65 10.31
N GLY A 266 -9.33 16.39 11.52
CA GLY A 266 -9.57 17.23 12.68
C GLY A 266 -11.08 17.38 12.96
N ALA A 267 -11.50 18.53 13.45
CA ALA A 267 -12.90 18.83 13.72
C ALA A 267 -13.71 19.23 12.46
N ARG A 268 -13.20 18.97 11.25
CA ARG A 268 -13.90 19.21 9.97
C ARG A 268 -14.83 18.07 9.57
N SER A 269 -14.88 17.01 10.35
CA SER A 269 -15.80 15.88 10.22
C SER A 269 -16.78 15.82 11.40
N ASN A 270 -17.89 15.12 11.23
CA ASN A 270 -18.93 14.99 12.24
C ASN A 270 -18.59 14.00 13.38
N SER A 271 -17.59 13.15 13.17
CA SER A 271 -17.07 12.21 14.16
C SER A 271 -15.62 11.85 13.84
N ILE A 272 -14.91 11.24 14.80
CA ILE A 272 -13.52 10.82 14.60
C ILE A 272 -13.35 9.80 13.46
N THR A 273 -14.39 9.04 13.14
CA THR A 273 -14.37 8.01 12.09
C THR A 273 -15.00 8.47 10.78
N ALA A 274 -15.61 9.64 10.72
CA ALA A 274 -16.22 10.16 9.51
C ALA A 274 -15.18 10.94 8.69
N PRO A 275 -15.00 10.65 7.38
CA PRO A 275 -14.06 11.38 6.55
C PRO A 275 -14.53 12.81 6.25
N SER A 276 -13.60 13.70 5.94
CA SER A 276 -13.87 15.11 5.63
C SER A 276 -13.56 15.43 4.16
N VAL A 277 -14.61 15.81 3.40
CA VAL A 277 -14.46 16.29 2.01
C VAL A 277 -13.46 17.43 1.92
N THR A 278 -13.56 18.41 2.81
CA THR A 278 -12.68 19.60 2.79
C THR A 278 -11.23 19.22 3.06
N ALA A 279 -10.96 18.37 4.08
CA ALA A 279 -9.59 17.99 4.41
C ALA A 279 -8.91 17.20 3.30
N GLN A 280 -9.64 16.27 2.69
CA GLN A 280 -9.12 15.49 1.57
C GLN A 280 -8.88 16.38 0.34
N ALA A 281 -9.83 17.25 -0.03
CA ALA A 281 -9.68 18.16 -1.18
C ALA A 281 -8.50 19.13 -1.00
N GLU A 282 -8.31 19.70 0.19
CA GLU A 282 -7.16 20.55 0.51
C GLU A 282 -5.83 19.79 0.41
N LEU A 283 -5.80 18.52 0.81
CA LEU A 283 -4.61 17.69 0.67
C LEU A 283 -4.25 17.49 -0.80
N PHE A 284 -5.22 17.12 -1.65
CA PHE A 284 -5.00 16.92 -3.08
C PHE A 284 -4.50 18.21 -3.74
N GLU A 285 -5.21 19.32 -3.54
CA GLU A 285 -4.83 20.63 -4.09
C GLU A 285 -3.40 21.01 -3.67
N ARG A 286 -3.06 20.86 -2.38
CA ARG A 286 -1.73 21.18 -1.88
C ARG A 286 -0.63 20.34 -2.54
N VAL A 287 -0.83 19.01 -2.64
CA VAL A 287 0.16 18.11 -3.23
C VAL A 287 0.33 18.42 -4.73
N TRP A 288 -0.74 18.64 -5.46
CA TRP A 288 -0.68 18.97 -6.90
C TRP A 288 0.03 20.29 -7.15
N ARG A 289 -0.22 21.33 -6.32
CA ARG A 289 0.50 22.61 -6.42
C ARG A 289 1.99 22.48 -6.06
N GLN A 290 2.33 21.70 -5.02
CA GLN A 290 3.73 21.47 -4.64
C GLN A 290 4.51 20.69 -5.68
N ALA A 291 3.85 19.76 -6.37
CA ALA A 291 4.39 18.98 -7.48
C ALA A 291 4.43 19.78 -8.82
N GLU A 292 3.92 21.02 -8.83
CA GLU A 292 3.77 21.83 -10.06
C GLU A 292 3.02 21.07 -11.16
N LEU A 293 2.03 20.26 -10.75
CA LEU A 293 1.26 19.37 -11.60
C LEU A 293 0.02 20.09 -12.14
N ASN A 294 -0.23 19.95 -13.44
CA ASN A 294 -1.57 20.18 -13.98
C ASN A 294 -2.44 18.94 -13.70
N PRO A 295 -3.49 19.01 -12.87
CA PRO A 295 -4.30 17.84 -12.54
C PRO A 295 -4.99 17.18 -13.74
N GLU A 296 -5.20 17.90 -14.83
CA GLU A 296 -5.73 17.31 -16.08
C GLU A 296 -4.80 16.25 -16.68
N ASP A 297 -3.50 16.25 -16.30
CA ASP A 297 -2.52 15.26 -16.75
C ASP A 297 -2.53 13.99 -15.90
N ILE A 298 -3.31 13.94 -14.80
CA ILE A 298 -3.46 12.72 -13.99
C ILE A 298 -4.27 11.72 -14.82
N GLY A 299 -3.62 10.65 -15.22
CA GLY A 299 -4.23 9.65 -16.09
C GLY A 299 -4.90 8.51 -15.36
N TYR A 300 -4.70 8.38 -14.03
CA TYR A 300 -5.38 7.40 -13.19
C TYR A 300 -5.29 7.76 -11.70
N ILE A 301 -6.38 7.52 -10.97
CA ILE A 301 -6.41 7.63 -9.52
C ILE A 301 -6.75 6.27 -8.91
N GLU A 302 -5.84 5.73 -8.12
CA GLU A 302 -6.16 4.66 -7.18
C GLU A 302 -6.75 5.26 -5.92
N ALA A 303 -8.03 5.04 -5.74
CA ALA A 303 -8.76 5.57 -4.60
C ALA A 303 -8.49 4.76 -3.33
N HIS A 304 -8.79 5.36 -2.21
CA HIS A 304 -8.96 4.60 -0.98
C HIS A 304 -10.09 3.59 -1.13
N GLY A 305 -11.23 3.96 -1.71
CA GLY A 305 -12.26 3.12 -2.31
C GLY A 305 -12.53 1.80 -1.56
N THR A 306 -13.09 1.88 -0.35
CA THR A 306 -13.24 0.73 0.54
C THR A 306 -14.55 -0.05 0.37
N GLY A 307 -15.49 0.48 -0.40
CA GLY A 307 -16.82 -0.11 -0.54
C GLY A 307 -17.74 0.23 0.64
N THR A 308 -17.51 1.34 1.33
CA THR A 308 -18.40 1.82 2.37
C THR A 308 -19.45 2.78 1.80
N LYS A 309 -20.69 2.71 2.31
CA LYS A 309 -21.82 3.48 1.79
C LYS A 309 -21.57 4.98 1.67
N LEU A 310 -20.82 5.56 2.61
CA LEU A 310 -20.56 7.00 2.68
C LEU A 310 -19.12 7.37 2.34
N GLY A 311 -18.16 6.48 2.57
CA GLY A 311 -16.74 6.76 2.33
C GLY A 311 -16.44 7.02 0.86
N ASP A 312 -16.90 6.17 -0.01
CA ASP A 312 -16.67 6.28 -1.47
C ASP A 312 -17.30 7.56 -2.06
N PRO A 313 -18.58 7.92 -1.74
CA PRO A 313 -19.15 9.22 -2.16
C PRO A 313 -18.38 10.44 -1.66
N ILE A 314 -17.90 10.42 -0.42
CA ILE A 314 -17.11 11.49 0.16
C ILE A 314 -15.77 11.63 -0.58
N GLU A 315 -15.09 10.53 -0.85
CA GLU A 315 -13.81 10.54 -1.59
C GLU A 315 -13.98 11.10 -3.01
N VAL A 316 -14.96 10.62 -3.77
CA VAL A 316 -15.23 11.13 -5.13
C VAL A 316 -15.60 12.61 -5.11
N SER A 317 -16.37 13.05 -4.10
CA SER A 317 -16.69 14.47 -3.91
C SER A 317 -15.45 15.30 -3.62
N SER A 318 -14.54 14.77 -2.77
CA SER A 318 -13.27 15.42 -2.40
C SER A 318 -12.34 15.58 -3.61
N ILE A 319 -12.18 14.52 -4.41
CA ILE A 319 -11.39 14.53 -5.63
C ILE A 319 -11.99 15.55 -6.61
N THR A 320 -13.30 15.52 -6.81
CA THR A 320 -13.98 16.46 -7.71
C THR A 320 -13.81 17.90 -7.23
N ALA A 321 -13.96 18.16 -5.93
CA ALA A 321 -13.77 19.50 -5.36
C ALA A 321 -12.33 20.03 -5.58
N ALA A 322 -11.33 19.15 -5.47
CA ALA A 322 -9.94 19.51 -5.77
C ALA A 322 -9.75 19.84 -7.25
N PHE A 323 -10.25 19.01 -8.17
CA PHE A 323 -10.19 19.28 -9.60
C PHE A 323 -10.85 20.60 -9.99
N ARG A 324 -11.98 20.95 -9.36
CA ARG A 324 -12.71 22.23 -9.63
C ARG A 324 -11.93 23.49 -9.27
N LYS A 325 -10.78 23.37 -8.58
CA LYS A 325 -9.84 24.49 -8.39
C LYS A 325 -8.96 24.77 -9.62
N PHE A 326 -8.96 23.86 -10.59
CA PHE A 326 -8.10 23.92 -11.78
C PHE A 326 -8.90 23.82 -13.09
N THR A 327 -10.00 23.08 -13.11
CA THR A 327 -10.77 22.81 -14.32
C THR A 327 -12.24 22.50 -14.05
N ASP A 328 -13.12 22.86 -14.99
CA ASP A 328 -14.54 22.50 -14.97
C ASP A 328 -14.86 21.25 -15.80
N LYS A 329 -13.86 20.63 -16.43
CA LYS A 329 -14.04 19.41 -17.21
C LYS A 329 -14.57 18.27 -16.36
N LYS A 330 -15.37 17.39 -16.96
CA LYS A 330 -15.99 16.23 -16.34
C LYS A 330 -15.42 14.96 -16.94
N LYS A 331 -15.40 13.87 -16.14
CA LYS A 331 -14.99 12.54 -16.59
C LYS A 331 -13.64 12.54 -17.32
N ILE A 332 -12.65 13.25 -16.76
CA ILE A 332 -11.31 13.38 -17.35
C ILE A 332 -10.31 12.39 -16.81
N CYS A 333 -10.55 11.84 -15.60
CA CYS A 333 -9.61 10.95 -14.97
C CYS A 333 -10.30 9.64 -14.53
N PRO A 334 -9.83 8.47 -14.99
CA PRO A 334 -10.33 7.20 -14.52
C PRO A 334 -9.93 6.95 -13.07
N ILE A 335 -10.84 6.31 -12.31
CA ILE A 335 -10.66 5.95 -10.91
C ILE A 335 -10.88 4.45 -10.71
N GLY A 336 -10.08 3.82 -9.86
CA GLY A 336 -10.22 2.43 -9.47
C GLY A 336 -9.93 2.18 -8.00
N SER A 337 -10.15 0.94 -7.57
CA SER A 337 -9.77 0.44 -6.25
C SER A 337 -9.38 -1.03 -6.34
N LEU A 338 -8.13 -1.33 -6.02
CA LEU A 338 -7.61 -2.70 -5.94
C LEU A 338 -8.29 -3.54 -4.85
N LYS A 339 -8.97 -2.88 -3.91
CA LYS A 339 -9.69 -3.57 -2.83
C LYS A 339 -10.85 -4.41 -3.35
N THR A 340 -11.32 -4.12 -4.56
CA THR A 340 -12.31 -4.98 -5.22
C THR A 340 -11.75 -6.38 -5.55
N ASN A 341 -10.43 -6.52 -5.72
CA ASN A 341 -9.75 -7.80 -5.97
C ASN A 341 -9.24 -8.44 -4.67
N PHE A 342 -8.53 -7.67 -3.84
CA PHE A 342 -7.76 -8.18 -2.69
C PHE A 342 -8.47 -8.01 -1.34
N ALA A 343 -9.58 -7.24 -1.29
CA ALA A 343 -10.12 -6.68 -0.05
C ALA A 343 -9.19 -5.64 0.60
N HIS A 344 -9.47 -5.23 1.83
CA HIS A 344 -8.77 -4.14 2.50
C HIS A 344 -7.63 -4.65 3.38
N SER A 345 -6.40 -4.45 2.94
CA SER A 345 -5.20 -4.88 3.67
C SER A 345 -4.78 -3.94 4.81
N LEU A 346 -5.72 -3.14 5.32
CA LEU A 346 -5.56 -2.31 6.51
C LEU A 346 -4.21 -1.57 6.53
N TYR A 347 -3.31 -1.95 7.43
CA TYR A 347 -2.00 -1.31 7.61
C TYR A 347 -1.06 -1.48 6.41
N ALA A 348 -1.28 -2.49 5.56
CA ALA A 348 -0.52 -2.74 4.32
C ALA A 348 -1.19 -2.16 3.07
N SER A 349 -2.32 -1.43 3.17
CA SER A 349 -3.09 -1.04 1.99
C SER A 349 -2.41 -0.02 1.09
N GLY A 350 -1.58 0.86 1.64
CA GLY A 350 -0.84 1.84 0.86
C GLY A 350 0.24 1.21 -0.01
N ILE A 351 0.96 0.20 0.51
CA ILE A 351 2.06 -0.41 -0.23
C ILE A 351 1.58 -1.21 -1.45
N ILE A 352 0.50 -1.96 -1.35
CA ILE A 352 -0.07 -2.65 -2.52
C ILE A 352 -0.57 -1.65 -3.57
N GLY A 353 -1.07 -0.47 -3.15
CA GLY A 353 -1.41 0.64 -4.05
C GLY A 353 -0.19 1.17 -4.81
N ILE A 354 0.98 1.24 -4.16
CA ILE A 354 2.24 1.62 -4.82
C ILE A 354 2.68 0.55 -5.83
N ILE A 355 2.57 -0.75 -5.49
CA ILE A 355 2.84 -1.83 -6.44
C ILE A 355 1.97 -1.67 -7.69
N LYS A 356 0.67 -1.41 -7.52
CA LYS A 356 -0.24 -1.13 -8.64
C LYS A 356 0.18 0.10 -9.44
N ALA A 357 0.60 1.18 -8.77
CA ALA A 357 1.08 2.39 -9.45
C ALA A 357 2.31 2.09 -10.32
N VAL A 358 3.32 1.40 -9.78
CA VAL A 358 4.52 1.03 -10.53
C VAL A 358 4.19 0.16 -11.74
N LEU A 359 3.35 -0.86 -11.57
CA LEU A 359 2.95 -1.76 -12.67
C LEU A 359 2.13 -1.00 -13.72
N SER A 360 1.17 -0.17 -13.31
CA SER A 360 0.35 0.64 -14.21
C SER A 360 1.21 1.56 -15.09
N LEU A 361 2.19 2.24 -14.49
CA LEU A 361 3.10 3.14 -15.17
C LEU A 361 4.03 2.41 -16.16
N ASN A 362 4.58 1.25 -15.78
CA ASN A 362 5.56 0.53 -16.60
C ASN A 362 4.91 -0.34 -17.69
N LEU A 363 3.81 -1.00 -17.39
CA LEU A 363 3.09 -1.84 -18.34
C LEU A 363 2.12 -1.05 -19.22
N ARG A 364 1.99 0.27 -18.97
CA ARG A 364 1.09 1.17 -19.72
C ARG A 364 -0.37 0.71 -19.67
N LYS A 365 -0.83 0.37 -18.46
CA LYS A 365 -2.18 -0.14 -18.22
C LYS A 365 -2.92 0.74 -17.22
N LYS A 366 -4.22 0.93 -17.43
CA LYS A 366 -5.15 1.43 -16.43
C LYS A 366 -6.04 0.27 -16.03
N TYR A 367 -5.86 -0.20 -14.80
CA TYR A 367 -6.52 -1.41 -14.34
C TYR A 367 -7.97 -1.15 -13.93
N PRO A 368 -8.91 -2.03 -14.31
CA PRO A 368 -10.33 -1.89 -13.99
C PRO A 368 -10.62 -2.17 -12.51
N LEU A 369 -11.82 -1.81 -12.10
CA LEU A 369 -12.47 -2.44 -10.94
C LEU A 369 -12.75 -3.91 -11.24
N ARG A 370 -12.59 -4.80 -10.25
CA ARG A 370 -12.95 -6.22 -10.43
C ARG A 370 -14.42 -6.38 -10.85
N GLU A 371 -15.30 -5.63 -10.22
CA GLU A 371 -16.72 -5.63 -10.50
C GLU A 371 -17.33 -4.27 -10.17
N LEU A 372 -18.17 -3.78 -11.06
CA LEU A 372 -19.05 -2.63 -10.85
C LEU A 372 -20.37 -2.94 -11.52
N LYS A 373 -21.34 -3.45 -10.74
CA LYS A 373 -22.67 -3.82 -11.27
C LYS A 373 -23.54 -2.62 -11.52
N LYS A 374 -23.56 -1.71 -10.54
CA LYS A 374 -24.36 -0.51 -10.56
C LYS A 374 -23.65 0.59 -9.77
N PRO A 375 -23.34 1.74 -10.38
CA PRO A 375 -22.73 2.84 -9.65
C PRO A 375 -23.57 3.25 -8.43
N ASN A 376 -22.89 3.55 -7.30
CA ASN A 376 -23.53 4.00 -6.08
C ASN A 376 -24.34 5.28 -6.35
N ALA A 377 -25.64 5.25 -6.05
CA ALA A 377 -26.57 6.34 -6.32
C ALA A 377 -26.22 7.65 -5.56
N LEU A 378 -25.38 7.58 -4.53
CA LEU A 378 -24.90 8.77 -3.80
C LEU A 378 -23.69 9.42 -4.50
N ILE A 379 -23.16 8.85 -5.57
CA ILE A 379 -22.03 9.39 -6.34
C ILE A 379 -22.55 9.98 -7.66
N ASP A 380 -22.38 11.28 -7.85
CA ASP A 380 -22.69 11.96 -9.11
C ASP A 380 -21.51 11.85 -10.08
N PHE A 381 -21.31 10.68 -10.69
CA PHE A 381 -20.26 10.50 -11.71
C PHE A 381 -20.50 11.31 -12.98
N GLU A 382 -21.74 11.73 -13.26
CA GLU A 382 -22.04 12.54 -14.45
C GLU A 382 -21.45 13.95 -14.36
N ASN A 383 -21.37 14.50 -13.17
CA ASN A 383 -20.79 15.81 -12.91
C ASN A 383 -19.42 15.75 -12.26
N SER A 384 -18.89 14.57 -12.00
CA SER A 384 -17.58 14.37 -11.39
C SER A 384 -16.45 14.58 -12.41
N ALA A 385 -15.26 14.95 -11.92
CA ALA A 385 -14.03 14.95 -12.70
C ALA A 385 -13.52 13.53 -12.97
N VAL A 386 -13.91 12.57 -12.14
CA VAL A 386 -13.48 11.16 -12.25
C VAL A 386 -14.62 10.26 -12.69
N TYR A 387 -14.25 9.10 -13.24
CA TYR A 387 -15.19 8.05 -13.66
C TYR A 387 -14.58 6.67 -13.40
N PRO A 388 -15.37 5.68 -12.94
CA PRO A 388 -14.86 4.32 -12.74
C PRO A 388 -14.70 3.60 -14.08
N ILE A 389 -13.70 2.72 -14.17
CA ILE A 389 -13.50 1.86 -15.34
C ILE A 389 -13.74 0.40 -15.00
N SER A 390 -14.44 -0.32 -15.88
CA SER A 390 -14.79 -1.75 -15.75
C SER A 390 -13.95 -2.66 -16.65
N GLU A 391 -13.19 -2.09 -17.57
CA GLU A 391 -12.32 -2.80 -18.50
C GLU A 391 -10.92 -2.21 -18.46
N GLU A 392 -9.88 -3.05 -18.72
CA GLU A 392 -8.51 -2.57 -18.82
C GLU A 392 -8.35 -1.60 -20.00
N GLU A 393 -7.79 -0.43 -19.75
CA GLU A 393 -7.46 0.54 -20.77
C GLU A 393 -5.94 0.62 -21.00
N LYS A 394 -5.52 0.76 -22.26
CA LYS A 394 -4.12 1.07 -22.58
C LYS A 394 -3.80 2.52 -22.21
N TRP A 395 -2.65 2.71 -21.63
CA TRP A 395 -2.15 4.05 -21.29
C TRP A 395 -1.12 4.52 -22.33
N ASN A 396 -1.60 5.24 -23.34
CA ASN A 396 -0.80 5.60 -24.51
C ASN A 396 0.11 6.83 -24.30
N ASP A 397 -0.15 7.64 -23.27
CA ASP A 397 0.63 8.83 -23.00
C ASP A 397 2.09 8.48 -22.71
N GLU A 398 3.02 9.29 -23.20
CA GLU A 398 4.44 9.13 -22.89
C GLU A 398 4.72 9.46 -21.43
N LYS A 399 4.19 10.60 -20.96
CA LYS A 399 4.17 11.00 -19.58
C LYS A 399 2.92 10.46 -18.92
N ARG A 400 3.09 9.56 -17.98
CA ARG A 400 2.00 8.92 -17.24
C ARG A 400 2.08 9.33 -15.79
N ILE A 401 0.95 9.82 -15.25
CA ILE A 401 0.84 10.30 -13.89
C ILE A 401 -0.24 9.53 -13.17
N PHE A 402 0.15 8.85 -12.12
CA PHE A 402 -0.71 8.03 -11.26
C PHE A 402 -0.84 8.69 -9.88
N ALA A 403 -2.05 8.83 -9.38
CA ALA A 403 -2.31 9.34 -8.03
C ALA A 403 -2.85 8.23 -7.13
N LEU A 404 -2.45 8.23 -5.86
CA LEU A 404 -2.82 7.22 -4.87
C LEU A 404 -3.31 7.88 -3.58
N ASN A 405 -4.44 7.40 -3.08
CA ASN A 405 -5.06 7.83 -1.83
C ASN A 405 -5.04 6.73 -0.78
N SER A 406 -4.77 7.09 0.46
CA SER A 406 -4.99 6.20 1.61
C SER A 406 -5.45 7.01 2.82
N PHE A 407 -6.60 6.62 3.40
CA PHE A 407 -7.23 7.34 4.52
C PHE A 407 -7.36 6.43 5.73
N GLY A 408 -6.87 6.90 6.85
CA GLY A 408 -6.97 6.20 8.13
C GLY A 408 -8.30 6.49 8.83
N LEU A 409 -8.86 5.49 9.47
CA LEU A 409 -10.14 5.59 10.20
C LEU A 409 -10.16 6.72 11.25
N SER A 410 -9.00 7.08 11.78
CA SER A 410 -8.83 8.19 12.74
C SER A 410 -8.59 9.55 12.07
N GLY A 411 -8.84 9.67 10.77
CA GLY A 411 -8.78 10.92 10.00
C GLY A 411 -7.41 11.29 9.43
N THR A 412 -6.39 10.42 9.51
CA THR A 412 -5.10 10.66 8.85
C THR A 412 -5.19 10.33 7.37
N ASN A 413 -5.11 11.35 6.52
CA ASN A 413 -5.14 11.22 5.06
C ASN A 413 -3.73 11.31 4.49
N VAL A 414 -3.43 10.47 3.50
CA VAL A 414 -2.20 10.51 2.71
C VAL A 414 -2.54 10.47 1.23
N HIS A 415 -1.87 11.31 0.46
CA HIS A 415 -1.97 11.39 -0.99
C HIS A 415 -0.60 11.47 -1.62
N MET A 416 -0.35 10.67 -2.65
CA MET A 416 0.91 10.65 -3.37
C MET A 416 0.69 10.65 -4.89
N VAL A 417 1.64 11.23 -5.60
CA VAL A 417 1.66 11.31 -7.07
C VAL A 417 2.93 10.67 -7.60
N PHE A 418 2.75 9.77 -8.54
CA PHE A 418 3.81 9.00 -9.19
C PHE A 418 3.86 9.32 -10.68
N GLU A 419 5.06 9.33 -11.25
CA GLU A 419 5.31 9.51 -12.67
C GLU A 419 6.20 8.37 -13.18
N ASN A 420 6.00 7.93 -14.42
CA ASN A 420 6.96 7.02 -15.04
C ASN A 420 8.32 7.70 -15.24
N TYR A 421 9.39 6.97 -15.04
CA TYR A 421 10.71 7.45 -15.41
C TYR A 421 10.96 7.21 -16.92
N ASN A 422 11.44 8.25 -17.61
CA ASN A 422 11.89 8.14 -19.00
C ASN A 422 13.30 8.75 -19.09
N PRO A 423 14.36 7.93 -19.20
CA PRO A 423 15.73 8.41 -19.27
C PRO A 423 16.02 9.27 -20.50
N TYR A 424 15.19 9.17 -21.55
CA TYR A 424 15.36 9.90 -22.82
C TYR A 424 14.62 11.25 -22.88
N SER A 425 13.90 11.65 -21.84
CA SER A 425 13.16 12.91 -21.82
C SER A 425 13.99 14.14 -21.46
N GLU A 426 15.21 13.98 -20.96
CA GLU A 426 16.15 15.06 -20.66
C GLU A 426 17.43 14.88 -21.50
N ASN A 427 17.48 15.55 -22.68
CA ASN A 427 18.65 15.72 -23.54
C ASN A 427 19.45 14.43 -23.86
N SER A 428 18.99 13.75 -24.87
CA SER A 428 19.74 12.67 -25.52
C SER A 428 21.08 13.14 -26.10
N VAL A 429 22.19 12.56 -25.69
CA VAL A 429 23.26 12.11 -26.55
C VAL A 429 23.99 11.01 -25.80
N ALA A 430 23.66 9.78 -26.14
CA ALA A 430 24.53 8.64 -26.40
C ALA A 430 23.68 7.36 -26.40
N GLU A 431 23.50 6.78 -27.55
CA GLU A 431 23.15 5.36 -27.66
C GLU A 431 24.31 4.57 -27.08
N ASP A 432 24.23 4.15 -25.83
CA ASP A 432 25.13 3.16 -25.28
C ASP A 432 24.43 1.79 -25.34
N ASN A 433 24.79 1.04 -26.38
CA ASN A 433 24.36 -0.33 -26.61
C ASN A 433 25.12 -1.33 -25.73
N THR A 434 25.47 -0.98 -24.51
CA THR A 434 26.14 -1.91 -23.60
C THR A 434 25.14 -2.89 -23.02
N PRO A 435 25.29 -4.21 -23.18
CA PRO A 435 24.42 -5.20 -22.56
C PRO A 435 24.58 -5.13 -21.04
N TYR A 436 23.44 -5.11 -20.31
CA TYR A 436 23.41 -5.12 -18.85
C TYR A 436 24.14 -6.36 -18.32
N ILE A 437 25.23 -6.14 -17.62
CA ILE A 437 25.88 -7.19 -16.83
C ILE A 437 25.35 -7.05 -15.40
N VAL A 438 24.66 -8.08 -14.94
CA VAL A 438 24.28 -8.22 -13.53
C VAL A 438 25.59 -8.36 -12.74
N LYS A 439 25.88 -7.39 -11.86
CA LYS A 439 27.04 -7.42 -10.96
C LYS A 439 26.67 -8.06 -9.65
#